data_bed8f351f0c81c5c27df15bab209486d
#
_entry.id   bed8f351f0c81c5c27df15bab209486d
#
_cell.length_a   1.000
_cell.length_b   1.000
_cell.length_c   1.000
_cell.angle_alpha   90.00
_cell.angle_beta   90.00
_cell.angle_gamma   90.00
#
_symmetry.space_group_name_H-M   'P 1'
#
loop_
_entity.id
_entity.type
_entity.pdbx_description
1 polymer ?
#
loop_
_entity_poly.entity_id
_entity_poly.type
_entity_poly.pdbx_seq_one_letter_code
_entity_poly.pdbx_strand_id
1 'polypeptide(L)'
;MKRILTYTIFCLLFVLTSCSEEQLDVYNGDNYVYFTYMSDKSPQKITFNFATDAPLLREGTVKVKMTLLGYLLEENATCDISAVGEKSTARSGIDYAPLTSGIFHSGLAEDTYEVTVYRNEALLNTEYTLT
;
A
#
# COMPACT_ATOMS: atom_id res chain seq x y z
N MET A 1 55.10 -6.21 37.05
CA MET A 1 53.91 -7.04 36.80
C MET A 1 52.60 -6.43 37.33
N LYS A 2 52.54 -5.95 38.59
CA LYS A 2 51.28 -5.36 39.14
C LYS A 2 50.75 -4.14 38.36
N ARG A 3 51.61 -3.25 37.85
CA ARG A 3 51.18 -2.06 37.09
C ARG A 3 50.59 -2.38 35.72
N ILE A 4 51.06 -3.41 35.04
CA ILE A 4 50.54 -3.82 33.74
C ILE A 4 49.15 -4.43 33.91
N LEU A 5 48.93 -5.23 34.95
CA LEU A 5 47.65 -5.83 35.27
C LEU A 5 46.57 -4.75 35.57
N THR A 6 46.98 -3.65 36.26
CA THR A 6 46.09 -2.54 36.56
C THR A 6 45.63 -1.78 35.29
N TYR A 7 46.52 -1.59 34.31
CA TYR A 7 46.18 -0.95 33.04
C TYR A 7 45.31 -1.83 32.15
N THR A 8 45.53 -3.14 32.14
CA THR A 8 44.68 -4.08 31.39
C THR A 8 43.25 -4.15 31.96
N ILE A 9 43.09 -4.14 33.28
CA ILE A 9 41.79 -4.10 33.93
C ILE A 9 41.07 -2.77 33.65
N PHE A 10 41.82 -1.65 33.68
CA PHE A 10 41.24 -0.34 33.40
C PHE A 10 40.78 -0.19 31.93
N CYS A 11 41.55 -0.70 30.96
CA CYS A 11 41.13 -0.73 29.54
C CYS A 11 39.92 -1.64 29.31
N LEU A 12 39.82 -2.76 30.01
CA LEU A 12 38.70 -3.71 29.88
C LEU A 12 37.38 -3.10 30.37
N LEU A 13 37.42 -2.23 31.37
CA LEU A 13 36.24 -1.54 31.90
C LEU A 13 35.70 -0.48 30.96
N PHE A 14 36.50 0.10 30.05
CA PHE A 14 36.03 1.08 29.07
C PHE A 14 35.31 0.45 27.85
N VAL A 15 35.49 -0.84 27.61
CA VAL A 15 34.87 -1.51 26.44
C VAL A 15 33.39 -1.88 26.68
N LEU A 16 32.94 -1.83 27.95
CA LEU A 16 31.59 -2.24 28.33
C LEU A 16 30.53 -1.12 28.28
N THR A 17 30.91 0.13 27.95
CA THR A 17 29.99 1.26 27.97
C THR A 17 29.53 1.71 26.57
N SER A 18 29.83 0.95 25.51
CA SER A 18 29.47 1.34 24.14
C SER A 18 28.36 0.47 23.60
N CYS A 19 27.20 0.53 24.20
CA CYS A 19 25.94 0.21 23.52
C CYS A 19 24.84 1.05 24.18
N SER A 20 24.71 2.30 23.76
CA SER A 20 23.42 2.96 23.84
C SER A 20 22.59 2.37 22.69
N GLU A 21 21.67 1.48 22.99
CA GLU A 21 20.57 1.22 22.07
C GLU A 21 19.87 2.56 21.86
N GLU A 22 20.08 3.17 20.69
CA GLU A 22 19.13 4.17 20.21
C GLU A 22 17.79 3.46 20.18
N GLN A 23 16.92 3.79 21.12
CA GLN A 23 15.53 3.38 21.03
C GLN A 23 15.02 3.93 19.69
N LEU A 24 14.79 3.03 18.74
CA LEU A 24 14.07 3.38 17.52
C LEU A 24 12.75 4.01 17.97
N ASP A 25 12.50 5.25 17.54
CA ASP A 25 11.25 5.92 17.81
C ASP A 25 10.13 5.00 17.34
N VAL A 26 9.34 4.51 18.29
CA VAL A 26 8.18 3.70 17.99
C VAL A 26 7.19 4.62 17.28
N TYR A 27 6.67 4.19 16.12
CA TYR A 27 5.64 4.94 15.41
C TYR A 27 4.52 5.30 16.40
N ASN A 28 4.20 6.59 16.50
CA ASN A 28 3.23 7.13 17.45
C ASN A 28 2.13 7.93 16.73
N GLY A 29 1.95 7.67 15.44
CA GLY A 29 0.93 8.31 14.60
C GLY A 29 -0.35 7.48 14.48
N ASP A 30 -1.35 8.09 13.87
CA ASP A 30 -2.59 7.43 13.51
C ASP A 30 -2.37 6.40 12.39
N ASN A 31 -3.23 5.40 12.31
CA ASN A 31 -3.23 4.43 11.22
C ASN A 31 -3.83 5.06 9.96
N TYR A 32 -3.15 4.88 8.83
CA TYR A 32 -3.60 5.33 7.52
C TYR A 32 -3.59 4.18 6.53
N VAL A 33 -4.64 4.08 5.73
CA VAL A 33 -4.69 3.17 4.58
C VAL A 33 -4.53 3.99 3.31
N TYR A 34 -3.65 3.55 2.43
CA TYR A 34 -3.40 4.21 1.15
C TYR A 34 -3.20 3.20 0.04
N PHE A 35 -3.45 3.61 -1.20
CA PHE A 35 -3.11 2.78 -2.35
C PHE A 35 -1.60 2.79 -2.58
N THR A 36 -1.03 1.60 -2.72
CA THR A 36 0.41 1.44 -2.87
C THR A 36 0.92 2.14 -4.13
N TYR A 37 1.97 2.93 -3.99
CA TYR A 37 2.66 3.54 -5.13
C TYR A 37 3.71 2.58 -5.69
N MET A 38 3.96 2.63 -7.01
CA MET A 38 5.03 1.85 -7.64
C MET A 38 6.42 2.38 -7.31
N SER A 39 6.51 3.67 -6.93
CA SER A 39 7.74 4.34 -6.49
C SER A 39 7.36 5.56 -5.66
N ASP A 40 8.33 6.16 -4.97
CA ASP A 40 8.17 7.31 -4.07
C ASP A 40 7.46 8.54 -4.69
N LYS A 41 7.26 8.55 -6.01
CA LYS A 41 6.72 9.70 -6.74
C LYS A 41 5.67 9.35 -7.80
N SER A 42 5.37 8.08 -8.02
CA SER A 42 4.44 7.68 -9.09
C SER A 42 3.34 6.79 -8.54
N PRO A 43 2.08 7.15 -8.75
CA PRO A 43 0.95 6.28 -8.40
C PRO A 43 1.05 4.95 -9.15
N GLN A 44 0.55 3.89 -8.56
CA GLN A 44 0.45 2.60 -9.21
C GLN A 44 -0.45 2.73 -10.45
N LYS A 45 0.07 2.38 -11.64
CA LYS A 45 -0.72 2.27 -12.85
C LYS A 45 -0.98 0.78 -13.14
N ILE A 46 -2.23 0.38 -13.12
CA ILE A 46 -2.67 -0.97 -13.50
C ILE A 46 -3.40 -0.83 -14.82
N THR A 47 -2.99 -1.61 -15.82
CA THR A 47 -3.66 -1.66 -17.13
C THR A 47 -4.43 -2.95 -17.23
N PHE A 48 -5.70 -2.86 -17.55
CA PHE A 48 -6.58 -4.00 -17.85
C PHE A 48 -7.01 -3.92 -19.30
N ASN A 49 -6.80 -4.97 -20.06
CA ASN A 49 -7.16 -5.03 -21.48
C ASN A 49 -8.07 -6.22 -21.73
N PHE A 50 -9.33 -5.94 -22.10
CA PHE A 50 -10.30 -7.00 -22.39
C PHE A 50 -9.90 -7.93 -23.52
N ALA A 51 -9.07 -7.49 -24.46
CA ALA A 51 -8.63 -8.36 -25.56
C ALA A 51 -7.65 -9.45 -25.11
N THR A 52 -6.84 -9.17 -24.09
CA THR A 52 -5.82 -10.09 -23.57
C THR A 52 -6.20 -10.71 -22.24
N ASP A 53 -6.77 -9.93 -21.34
CA ASP A 53 -6.97 -10.35 -19.94
C ASP A 53 -8.34 -11.04 -19.77
N ALA A 54 -9.34 -10.64 -20.56
CA ALA A 54 -10.69 -11.23 -20.51
C ALA A 54 -11.40 -11.22 -21.88
N PRO A 55 -10.88 -11.92 -22.90
CA PRO A 55 -11.33 -11.75 -24.31
C PRO A 55 -12.78 -12.15 -24.56
N LEU A 56 -13.36 -13.03 -23.74
CA LEU A 56 -14.73 -13.53 -23.88
C LEU A 56 -15.69 -12.96 -22.84
N LEU A 57 -15.19 -12.21 -21.87
CA LEU A 57 -15.98 -11.69 -20.77
C LEU A 57 -16.46 -10.26 -21.07
N ARG A 58 -17.60 -9.91 -20.48
CA ARG A 58 -18.15 -8.55 -20.50
C ARG A 58 -17.69 -7.73 -19.30
N GLU A 59 -17.19 -8.40 -18.29
CA GLU A 59 -16.74 -7.83 -17.04
C GLU A 59 -15.35 -8.38 -16.71
N GLY A 60 -14.54 -7.58 -16.05
CA GLY A 60 -13.24 -7.95 -15.52
C GLY A 60 -13.04 -7.39 -14.13
N THR A 61 -12.10 -7.93 -13.39
CA THR A 61 -11.75 -7.43 -12.05
C THR A 61 -10.32 -6.93 -12.05
N VAL A 62 -10.15 -5.70 -11.60
CA VAL A 62 -8.84 -5.08 -11.36
C VAL A 62 -8.59 -5.06 -9.87
N LYS A 63 -7.45 -5.60 -9.45
CA LYS A 63 -7.04 -5.64 -8.05
C LYS A 63 -6.09 -4.49 -7.77
N VAL A 64 -6.46 -3.64 -6.82
CA VAL A 64 -5.67 -2.50 -6.38
C VAL A 64 -5.16 -2.77 -4.99
N LYS A 65 -3.84 -2.72 -4.81
CA LYS A 65 -3.20 -2.98 -3.53
C LYS A 65 -3.35 -1.80 -2.59
N MET A 66 -3.81 -2.08 -1.39
CA MET A 66 -3.85 -1.14 -0.27
C MET A 66 -2.72 -1.48 0.72
N THR A 67 -2.14 -0.48 1.32
CA THR A 67 -1.11 -0.62 2.35
C THR A 67 -1.50 0.16 3.60
N LEU A 68 -1.26 -0.44 4.75
CA LEU A 68 -1.44 0.18 6.05
C LEU A 68 -0.15 0.85 6.49
N LEU A 69 -0.23 2.11 6.86
CA LEU A 69 0.80 2.83 7.59
C LEU A 69 0.36 2.90 9.05
N GLY A 70 1.16 2.34 9.95
CA GLY A 70 0.89 2.31 11.38
C GLY A 70 0.93 0.91 11.96
N TYR A 71 0.17 0.71 13.04
CA TYR A 71 0.05 -0.59 13.68
C TYR A 71 -0.99 -1.47 12.99
N LEU A 72 -0.78 -2.79 13.03
CA LEU A 72 -1.77 -3.73 12.53
C LEU A 72 -3.10 -3.53 13.26
N LEU A 73 -4.17 -3.51 12.47
CA LEU A 73 -5.51 -3.32 13.01
C LEU A 73 -5.94 -4.56 13.81
N GLU A 74 -6.56 -4.34 14.94
CA GLU A 74 -7.18 -5.42 15.76
C GLU A 74 -8.53 -5.85 15.19
N GLU A 75 -9.25 -4.92 14.53
CA GLU A 75 -10.53 -5.14 13.88
C GLU A 75 -10.50 -4.64 12.42
N ASN A 76 -11.41 -5.12 11.58
CA ASN A 76 -11.54 -4.67 10.21
C ASN A 76 -11.92 -3.16 10.17
N ALA A 77 -11.28 -2.43 9.28
CA ALA A 77 -11.59 -1.02 9.06
C ALA A 77 -12.30 -0.80 7.72
N THR A 78 -13.28 0.09 7.72
CA THR A 78 -13.94 0.55 6.49
C THR A 78 -13.19 1.76 5.92
N CYS A 79 -12.87 1.70 4.63
CA CYS A 79 -12.19 2.76 3.90
C CYS A 79 -13.12 3.33 2.84
N ASP A 80 -13.37 4.64 2.87
CA ASP A 80 -14.14 5.29 1.82
C ASP A 80 -13.27 5.51 0.59
N ILE A 81 -13.74 5.00 -0.54
CA ILE A 81 -13.01 4.99 -1.81
C ILE A 81 -13.82 5.77 -2.85
N SER A 82 -13.17 6.73 -3.49
CA SER A 82 -13.81 7.55 -4.51
C SER A 82 -12.85 7.82 -5.67
N ALA A 83 -13.41 8.02 -6.86
CA ALA A 83 -12.64 8.43 -8.03
C ALA A 83 -12.35 9.94 -8.00
N VAL A 84 -11.16 10.32 -8.43
CA VAL A 84 -10.80 11.72 -8.65
C VAL A 84 -11.36 12.15 -10.01
N GLY A 85 -12.54 12.78 -10.00
CA GLY A 85 -13.32 13.09 -11.20
C GLY A 85 -12.58 13.88 -12.27
N GLU A 86 -11.76 14.86 -11.88
CA GLU A 86 -10.98 15.70 -12.81
C GLU A 86 -9.88 14.92 -13.56
N LYS A 87 -9.42 13.80 -12.99
CA LYS A 87 -8.34 12.96 -13.55
C LYS A 87 -8.85 11.67 -14.17
N SER A 88 -10.12 11.36 -13.96
CA SER A 88 -10.75 10.13 -14.46
C SER A 88 -11.51 10.41 -15.74
N THR A 89 -11.27 9.61 -16.78
CA THR A 89 -12.04 9.62 -18.02
C THR A 89 -13.07 8.49 -18.07
N ALA A 90 -12.89 7.47 -17.21
CA ALA A 90 -13.84 6.38 -17.05
C ALA A 90 -15.12 6.85 -16.33
N ARG A 91 -16.26 6.31 -16.72
CA ARG A 91 -17.57 6.69 -16.21
C ARG A 91 -18.12 5.62 -15.29
N SER A 92 -18.49 6.03 -14.08
CA SER A 92 -19.12 5.14 -13.11
C SER A 92 -20.45 4.56 -13.64
N GLY A 93 -20.64 3.27 -13.45
CA GLY A 93 -21.82 2.54 -13.90
C GLY A 93 -21.83 2.19 -15.41
N ILE A 94 -20.85 2.67 -16.18
CA ILE A 94 -20.72 2.42 -17.62
C ILE A 94 -19.41 1.70 -17.94
N ASP A 95 -18.30 2.24 -17.48
CA ASP A 95 -16.96 1.71 -17.75
C ASP A 95 -16.44 0.89 -16.55
N TYR A 96 -16.94 1.17 -15.36
CA TYR A 96 -16.66 0.41 -14.13
C TYR A 96 -17.86 0.45 -13.17
N ALA A 97 -17.94 -0.52 -12.27
CA ALA A 97 -18.95 -0.55 -11.20
C ALA A 97 -18.77 0.63 -10.26
N PRO A 98 -19.86 1.27 -9.77
CA PRO A 98 -19.75 2.32 -8.77
C PRO A 98 -18.84 1.87 -7.60
N LEU A 99 -17.85 2.72 -7.25
CA LEU A 99 -16.99 2.43 -6.14
C LEU A 99 -17.78 2.45 -4.83
N THR A 100 -17.50 1.51 -3.99
CA THR A 100 -18.09 1.39 -2.65
C THR A 100 -16.98 1.43 -1.61
N SER A 101 -17.34 1.61 -0.35
CA SER A 101 -16.38 1.51 0.73
C SER A 101 -15.65 0.15 0.68
N GLY A 102 -14.34 0.17 0.76
CA GLY A 102 -13.51 -0.99 0.90
C GLY A 102 -13.41 -1.44 2.36
N ILE A 103 -13.04 -2.69 2.57
CA ILE A 103 -12.71 -3.22 3.89
C ILE A 103 -11.21 -3.50 3.90
N PHE A 104 -10.52 -2.98 4.90
CA PHE A 104 -9.15 -3.37 5.21
C PHE A 104 -9.20 -4.36 6.38
N HIS A 105 -8.72 -5.58 6.14
CA HIS A 105 -8.85 -6.66 7.12
C HIS A 105 -7.81 -6.52 8.25
N SER A 106 -8.25 -6.86 9.45
CA SER A 106 -7.40 -6.85 10.65
C SER A 106 -6.22 -7.81 10.52
N GLY A 107 -5.12 -7.48 11.18
CA GLY A 107 -3.90 -8.29 11.19
C GLY A 107 -3.09 -8.27 9.89
N LEU A 108 -3.50 -7.49 8.88
CA LEU A 108 -2.79 -7.35 7.62
C LEU A 108 -2.03 -6.02 7.54
N ALA A 109 -0.84 -6.04 6.95
CA ALA A 109 -0.09 -4.83 6.57
C ALA A 109 -0.46 -4.37 5.14
N GLU A 110 -0.97 -5.28 4.33
CA GLU A 110 -1.38 -5.06 2.94
C GLU A 110 -2.68 -5.81 2.66
N ASP A 111 -3.56 -5.19 1.88
CA ASP A 111 -4.83 -5.76 1.47
C ASP A 111 -5.13 -5.39 0.02
N THR A 112 -6.24 -5.85 -0.52
CA THR A 112 -6.62 -5.64 -1.91
C THR A 112 -8.04 -5.11 -2.03
N TYR A 113 -8.20 -4.03 -2.77
CA TYR A 113 -9.49 -3.54 -3.21
C TYR A 113 -9.76 -3.99 -4.66
N GLU A 114 -10.93 -4.53 -4.91
CA GLU A 114 -11.32 -5.02 -6.23
C GLU A 114 -12.25 -4.03 -6.93
N VAL A 115 -11.89 -3.66 -8.16
CA VAL A 115 -12.71 -2.81 -9.03
C VAL A 115 -13.21 -3.64 -10.19
N THR A 116 -14.53 -3.75 -10.33
CA THR A 116 -15.14 -4.38 -11.51
C THR A 116 -15.16 -3.38 -12.65
N VAL A 117 -14.62 -3.77 -13.81
CA VAL A 117 -14.59 -2.99 -15.03
C VAL A 117 -15.49 -3.62 -16.10
N TYR A 118 -16.13 -2.81 -16.91
CA TYR A 118 -17.08 -3.25 -17.93
C TYR A 118 -16.53 -3.06 -19.33
N ARG A 119 -16.76 -4.07 -20.15
CA ARG A 119 -16.48 -4.00 -21.58
C ARG A 119 -17.60 -3.25 -22.29
N ASN A 120 -17.25 -2.20 -23.00
CA ASN A 120 -18.18 -1.51 -23.89
C ASN A 120 -17.55 -1.28 -25.28
N GLU A 121 -18.38 -0.93 -26.26
CA GLU A 121 -17.94 -0.78 -27.67
C GLU A 121 -16.94 0.37 -27.86
N ALA A 122 -16.99 1.40 -27.03
CA ALA A 122 -16.07 2.52 -27.12
C ALA A 122 -14.62 2.12 -26.77
N LEU A 123 -14.40 1.07 -25.98
CA LEU A 123 -13.07 0.54 -25.64
C LEU A 123 -12.33 -0.08 -26.84
N LEU A 124 -12.98 -0.31 -27.96
CA LEU A 124 -12.31 -0.84 -29.16
C LEU A 124 -11.23 0.12 -29.68
N ASN A 125 -11.38 1.42 -29.45
CA ASN A 125 -10.49 2.47 -29.97
C ASN A 125 -10.09 3.50 -28.92
N THR A 126 -10.40 3.30 -27.65
CA THR A 126 -10.20 4.31 -26.60
C THR A 126 -9.72 3.67 -25.30
N GLU A 127 -8.75 4.28 -24.67
CA GLU A 127 -8.34 3.95 -23.30
C GLU A 127 -9.09 4.88 -22.33
N TYR A 128 -9.63 4.30 -21.26
CA TYR A 128 -10.23 5.04 -20.15
C TYR A 128 -9.35 4.92 -18.90
N THR A 129 -9.22 6.01 -18.20
CA THR A 129 -8.44 6.09 -16.96
C THR A 129 -9.38 6.33 -15.77
N LEU A 130 -9.22 5.55 -14.72
CA LEU A 130 -9.79 5.75 -13.40
C LEU A 130 -8.67 6.12 -12.43
N THR A 131 -8.81 7.27 -11.76
CA THR A 131 -7.83 7.76 -10.78
C THR A 131 -8.47 7.93 -9.43
#